data_624a20b56db5d39e5826e2d95ec33ba0
#
_entry.id   624a20b56db5d39e5826e2d95ec33ba0
#
_cell.length_a   1.000
_cell.length_b   1.000
_cell.length_c   1.000
_cell.angle_alpha   90.00
_cell.angle_beta   90.00
_cell.angle_gamma   90.00
#
_symmetry.space_group_name_H-M   'P 1'
#
loop_
_entity.id
_entity.type
_entity.pdbx_description
1 polymer ?
#
loop_
_entity_poly.entity_id
_entity_poly.type
_entity_poly.pdbx_seq_one_letter_code
_entity_poly.pdbx_strand_id
1 'polypeptide(L)'
;RRQRQMCIRDSYMGSYPDGKRVFVKMNTSPILPGLAREQIAPQLLWTRRLADGRDMCAQEWLTGKILTPHDMNRKQIINILTRLHRSRPLMKQLSRLGYTMETPVDLLQSWKQEAPEVLKRHQYLNSVIDDLRRTVPGFREDHATIVHGDLRHSNWIETESGLVYLVDWDSVRLTDRMFDVAHMLCHYIPEQHWHDWLTYYGYKYNQTVLDKLYWYGQYSYLSQITKYFVNQDLDNVNREIYALRVFRDKYGKRR
;
A
#
# COMPACT_ATOMS: atom_id res chain seq x y z
N ARG A 1 13.66 -12.49 -19.87
CA ARG A 1 13.77 -12.74 -18.41
C ARG A 1 12.40 -12.55 -17.81
N ARG A 2 11.86 -13.62 -17.21
CA ARG A 2 10.49 -13.79 -16.74
C ARG A 2 10.15 -12.77 -15.67
N GLN A 3 9.14 -11.92 -15.92
CA GLN A 3 8.37 -11.27 -14.89
C GLN A 3 7.74 -12.38 -14.04
N ARG A 4 8.26 -12.63 -12.83
CA ARG A 4 7.66 -13.58 -11.89
C ARG A 4 6.39 -12.94 -11.33
N GLN A 5 5.27 -13.46 -11.77
CA GLN A 5 4.14 -13.96 -10.99
C GLN A 5 3.94 -13.27 -9.62
N MET A 6 3.19 -12.18 -9.61
CA MET A 6 2.46 -11.76 -8.42
C MET A 6 0.99 -12.16 -8.61
N CYS A 7 0.42 -12.81 -7.59
CA CYS A 7 -0.95 -13.34 -7.52
C CYS A 7 -1.34 -14.25 -8.70
N ILE A 8 -0.90 -15.48 -8.64
CA ILE A 8 -0.98 -16.49 -9.71
C ILE A 8 -2.42 -16.97 -10.00
N ARG A 9 -3.41 -16.63 -9.18
CA ARG A 9 -4.73 -17.23 -9.32
C ARG A 9 -5.70 -16.50 -10.25
N ASP A 10 -5.51 -15.19 -10.49
CA ASP A 10 -6.51 -14.37 -11.18
C ASP A 10 -5.95 -13.41 -12.23
N SER A 11 -4.70 -13.60 -12.69
CA SER A 11 -4.06 -12.70 -13.66
C SER A 11 -3.42 -13.46 -14.82
N TYR A 12 -3.64 -12.98 -16.03
CA TYR A 12 -3.23 -13.65 -17.28
C TYR A 12 -2.60 -12.64 -18.24
N MET A 13 -1.65 -13.12 -19.05
CA MET A 13 -1.22 -12.40 -20.23
C MET A 13 -2.13 -12.81 -21.40
N GLY A 14 -2.78 -11.84 -22.01
CA GLY A 14 -3.52 -11.98 -23.26
C GLY A 14 -2.75 -11.38 -24.43
N SER A 15 -3.08 -11.80 -25.65
CA SER A 15 -2.62 -11.16 -26.88
C SER A 15 -3.75 -11.03 -27.87
N TYR A 16 -3.78 -9.92 -28.58
CA TYR A 16 -4.66 -9.73 -29.74
C TYR A 16 -4.08 -10.40 -30.99
N PRO A 17 -4.89 -10.64 -32.04
CA PRO A 17 -4.40 -11.22 -33.30
C PRO A 17 -3.29 -10.42 -33.97
N ASP A 18 -3.22 -9.12 -33.73
CA ASP A 18 -2.17 -8.21 -34.21
C ASP A 18 -0.85 -8.31 -33.39
N GLY A 19 -0.80 -9.21 -32.38
CA GLY A 19 0.35 -9.40 -31.50
C GLY A 19 0.43 -8.45 -30.31
N LYS A 20 -0.49 -7.50 -30.18
CA LYS A 20 -0.54 -6.58 -29.05
C LYS A 20 -0.85 -7.34 -27.75
N ARG A 21 0.01 -7.19 -26.73
CA ARG A 21 -0.16 -7.85 -25.43
C ARG A 21 -1.05 -7.02 -24.52
N VAL A 22 -1.77 -7.71 -23.65
CA VAL A 22 -2.61 -7.13 -22.60
C VAL A 22 -2.44 -7.89 -21.30
N PHE A 23 -2.57 -7.17 -20.18
CA PHE A 23 -2.66 -7.76 -18.86
C PHE A 23 -4.13 -7.92 -18.50
N VAL A 24 -4.56 -9.16 -18.29
CA VAL A 24 -5.95 -9.49 -17.92
C VAL A 24 -5.98 -9.91 -16.46
N LYS A 25 -6.86 -9.29 -15.67
CA LYS A 25 -7.07 -9.64 -14.26
C LYS A 25 -8.55 -9.88 -14.00
N MET A 26 -8.81 -10.90 -13.17
CA MET A 26 -10.15 -11.21 -12.66
C MET A 26 -10.36 -10.48 -11.32
N ASN A 27 -11.64 -10.26 -10.95
CA ASN A 27 -12.03 -9.66 -9.66
C ASN A 27 -11.31 -8.34 -9.35
N THR A 28 -11.18 -7.49 -10.35
CA THR A 28 -10.40 -6.26 -10.26
C THR A 28 -11.11 -5.20 -9.44
N SER A 29 -10.31 -4.37 -8.75
CA SER A 29 -10.82 -3.21 -8.06
C SER A 29 -11.56 -2.27 -9.03
N PRO A 30 -12.82 -1.91 -8.78
CA PRO A 30 -13.61 -1.04 -9.65
C PRO A 30 -13.10 0.42 -9.68
N ILE A 31 -12.05 0.74 -8.92
CA ILE A 31 -11.38 2.05 -8.94
C ILE A 31 -10.43 2.22 -10.14
N LEU A 32 -10.02 1.14 -10.81
CA LEU A 32 -9.02 1.16 -11.88
C LEU A 32 -9.27 2.19 -12.99
N PRO A 33 -10.52 2.40 -13.48
CA PRO A 33 -10.78 3.44 -14.49
C PRO A 33 -10.41 4.84 -14.02
N GLY A 34 -10.62 5.14 -12.74
CA GLY A 34 -10.24 6.42 -12.13
C GLY A 34 -8.74 6.58 -12.04
N LEU A 35 -8.05 5.55 -11.57
CA LEU A 35 -6.59 5.53 -11.43
C LEU A 35 -5.87 5.67 -12.78
N ALA A 36 -6.38 4.99 -13.82
CA ALA A 36 -5.85 5.10 -15.17
C ALA A 36 -6.02 6.52 -15.74
N ARG A 37 -7.16 7.17 -15.50
CA ARG A 37 -7.39 8.58 -15.90
C ARG A 37 -6.44 9.55 -15.24
N GLU A 38 -6.06 9.28 -13.99
CA GLU A 38 -5.07 10.07 -13.27
C GLU A 38 -3.61 9.63 -13.55
N GLN A 39 -3.40 8.72 -14.48
CA GLN A 39 -2.08 8.20 -14.86
C GLN A 39 -1.30 7.63 -13.65
N ILE A 40 -2.01 7.03 -12.69
CA ILE A 40 -1.43 6.35 -11.53
C ILE A 40 -1.30 4.86 -11.82
N ALA A 41 -2.31 4.26 -12.45
CA ALA A 41 -2.31 2.88 -12.92
C ALA A 41 -2.21 2.81 -14.45
N PRO A 42 -1.81 1.64 -15.03
CA PRO A 42 -1.80 1.42 -16.48
C PRO A 42 -3.18 1.68 -17.10
N GLN A 43 -3.19 2.05 -18.39
CA GLN A 43 -4.43 2.31 -19.10
C GLN A 43 -5.35 1.09 -19.08
N LEU A 44 -6.61 1.34 -18.72
CA LEU A 44 -7.66 0.34 -18.80
C LEU A 44 -8.18 0.28 -20.23
N LEU A 45 -8.12 -0.90 -20.85
CA LEU A 45 -8.56 -1.10 -22.24
C LEU A 45 -10.04 -1.47 -22.30
N TRP A 46 -10.46 -2.40 -21.44
CA TRP A 46 -11.86 -2.79 -21.31
C TRP A 46 -12.13 -3.48 -19.96
N THR A 47 -13.40 -3.49 -19.58
CA THR A 47 -13.95 -4.30 -18.49
C THR A 47 -15.10 -5.15 -19.02
N ARG A 48 -15.27 -6.35 -18.49
CA ARG A 48 -16.35 -7.26 -18.82
C ARG A 48 -16.84 -7.99 -17.58
N ARG A 49 -18.15 -8.09 -17.42
CA ARG A 49 -18.75 -8.97 -16.43
C ARG A 49 -18.97 -10.35 -17.07
N LEU A 50 -18.51 -11.40 -16.40
CA LEU A 50 -18.67 -12.78 -16.84
C LEU A 50 -20.05 -13.33 -16.44
N ALA A 51 -20.44 -14.43 -17.08
CA ALA A 51 -21.71 -15.10 -16.80
C ALA A 51 -21.82 -15.63 -15.36
N ASP A 52 -20.70 -15.91 -14.70
CA ASP A 52 -20.61 -16.34 -13.29
C ASP A 52 -20.62 -15.17 -12.30
N GLY A 53 -20.80 -13.93 -12.79
CA GLY A 53 -20.90 -12.72 -11.98
C GLY A 53 -19.56 -12.06 -11.63
N ARG A 54 -18.42 -12.67 -11.99
CA ARG A 54 -17.07 -12.08 -11.78
C ARG A 54 -16.81 -10.96 -12.78
N ASP A 55 -16.08 -9.95 -12.34
CA ASP A 55 -15.59 -8.89 -13.20
C ASP A 55 -14.19 -9.24 -13.73
N MET A 56 -13.96 -8.98 -15.00
CA MET A 56 -12.68 -9.14 -15.68
C MET A 56 -12.29 -7.84 -16.34
N CYS A 57 -11.03 -7.46 -16.25
CA CYS A 57 -10.54 -6.29 -16.97
C CYS A 57 -9.27 -6.61 -17.77
N ALA A 58 -9.03 -5.82 -18.82
CA ALA A 58 -7.74 -5.79 -19.48
C ALA A 58 -7.12 -4.40 -19.36
N GLN A 59 -5.86 -4.39 -18.99
CA GLN A 59 -5.01 -3.20 -18.94
C GLN A 59 -3.92 -3.31 -20.00
N GLU A 60 -3.36 -2.16 -20.35
CA GLU A 60 -2.18 -2.10 -21.19
C GLU A 60 -1.05 -2.96 -20.62
N TRP A 61 -0.41 -3.74 -21.48
CA TRP A 61 0.81 -4.46 -21.11
C TRP A 61 1.97 -3.49 -21.01
N LEU A 62 2.55 -3.36 -19.83
CA LEU A 62 3.71 -2.50 -19.63
C LEU A 62 4.99 -3.25 -19.97
N THR A 63 5.74 -2.71 -20.94
CA THR A 63 7.13 -3.10 -21.17
C THR A 63 8.02 -2.22 -20.31
N GLY A 64 8.74 -2.84 -19.36
CA GLY A 64 9.54 -2.08 -18.41
C GLY A 64 10.13 -2.96 -17.32
N LYS A 65 10.58 -2.34 -16.24
CA LYS A 65 11.17 -2.98 -15.07
C LYS A 65 10.36 -2.73 -13.81
N ILE A 66 10.33 -3.72 -12.94
CA ILE A 66 9.87 -3.55 -11.57
C ILE A 66 10.92 -2.72 -10.82
N LEU A 67 10.47 -1.76 -10.00
CA LEU A 67 11.36 -0.96 -9.18
C LEU A 67 12.08 -1.81 -8.12
N THR A 68 13.26 -1.35 -7.73
CA THR A 68 14.02 -1.90 -6.61
C THR A 68 13.75 -1.10 -5.33
N PRO A 69 14.09 -1.63 -4.13
CA PRO A 69 13.99 -0.85 -2.89
C PRO A 69 14.72 0.50 -2.94
N HIS A 70 15.83 0.62 -3.67
CA HIS A 70 16.58 1.86 -3.83
C HIS A 70 15.84 2.92 -4.65
N ASP A 71 14.99 2.49 -5.59
CA ASP A 71 14.20 3.41 -6.42
C ASP A 71 13.10 4.12 -5.64
N MET A 72 12.69 3.58 -4.48
CA MET A 72 11.53 4.07 -3.73
C MET A 72 11.71 5.47 -3.12
N ASN A 73 12.95 6.00 -3.05
CA ASN A 73 13.21 7.36 -2.59
C ASN A 73 13.17 8.43 -3.70
N ARG A 74 12.80 8.06 -4.92
CA ARG A 74 12.74 9.02 -6.04
C ARG A 74 11.57 9.99 -5.88
N LYS A 75 11.77 11.27 -6.21
CA LYS A 75 10.73 12.31 -6.20
C LYS A 75 9.50 11.94 -7.03
N GLN A 76 9.69 11.17 -8.10
CA GLN A 76 8.60 10.68 -8.95
C GLN A 76 7.59 9.82 -8.15
N ILE A 77 8.09 8.96 -7.26
CA ILE A 77 7.25 8.14 -6.37
C ILE A 77 6.44 9.04 -5.43
N ILE A 78 7.11 10.03 -4.80
CA ILE A 78 6.43 10.98 -3.90
C ILE A 78 5.33 11.75 -4.64
N ASN A 79 5.60 12.18 -5.88
CA ASN A 79 4.63 12.90 -6.70
C ASN A 79 3.40 12.05 -7.05
N ILE A 80 3.59 10.76 -7.37
CA ILE A 80 2.48 9.84 -7.64
C ILE A 80 1.65 9.63 -6.38
N LEU A 81 2.28 9.39 -5.22
CA LEU A 81 1.58 9.27 -3.94
C LEU A 81 0.84 10.55 -3.56
N THR A 82 1.46 11.72 -3.76
CA THR A 82 0.82 13.00 -3.49
C THR A 82 -0.41 13.19 -4.36
N ARG A 83 -0.35 12.84 -5.64
CA ARG A 83 -1.49 12.90 -6.57
C ARG A 83 -2.60 11.95 -6.15
N LEU A 84 -2.25 10.69 -5.83
CA LEU A 84 -3.19 9.70 -5.31
C LEU A 84 -3.94 10.22 -4.08
N HIS A 85 -3.18 10.64 -3.07
CA HIS A 85 -3.74 11.04 -1.77
C HIS A 85 -4.47 12.40 -1.79
N ARG A 86 -4.33 13.19 -2.85
CA ARG A 86 -5.06 14.46 -3.04
C ARG A 86 -6.23 14.34 -4.02
N SER A 87 -6.42 13.18 -4.64
CA SER A 87 -7.47 13.00 -5.64
C SER A 87 -8.86 12.92 -5.02
N ARG A 88 -9.58 14.04 -5.02
CA ARG A 88 -10.99 14.07 -4.64
C ARG A 88 -11.91 13.23 -5.55
N PRO A 89 -11.67 13.13 -6.88
CA PRO A 89 -12.44 12.25 -7.73
C PRO A 89 -12.35 10.78 -7.32
N LEU A 90 -11.13 10.28 -7.03
CA LEU A 90 -10.92 8.89 -6.60
C LEU A 90 -11.57 8.62 -5.24
N MET A 91 -11.46 9.54 -4.28
CA MET A 91 -12.16 9.42 -2.99
C MET A 91 -13.69 9.30 -3.16
N LYS A 92 -14.30 10.17 -3.98
CA LYS A 92 -15.73 10.12 -4.27
C LYS A 92 -16.13 8.81 -4.97
N GLN A 93 -15.27 8.31 -5.86
CA GLN A 93 -15.51 7.03 -6.54
C GLN A 93 -15.51 5.88 -5.54
N LEU A 94 -14.52 5.79 -4.63
CA LEU A 94 -14.47 4.74 -3.61
C LEU A 94 -15.69 4.79 -2.67
N SER A 95 -16.09 5.98 -2.21
CA SER A 95 -17.28 6.14 -1.37
C SER A 95 -18.54 5.65 -2.09
N ARG A 96 -18.71 5.94 -3.40
CA ARG A 96 -19.83 5.43 -4.21
C ARG A 96 -19.81 3.91 -4.40
N LEU A 97 -18.63 3.30 -4.33
CA LEU A 97 -18.44 1.85 -4.40
C LEU A 97 -18.66 1.16 -3.04
N GLY A 98 -19.08 1.91 -2.01
CA GLY A 98 -19.39 1.36 -0.69
C GLY A 98 -18.20 1.21 0.24
N TYR A 99 -17.02 1.74 -0.13
CA TYR A 99 -15.89 1.76 0.81
C TYR A 99 -16.17 2.73 1.94
N THR A 100 -16.07 2.25 3.16
CA THR A 100 -16.18 3.05 4.38
C THR A 100 -14.82 3.58 4.80
N MET A 101 -14.85 4.72 5.50
CA MET A 101 -13.66 5.32 6.06
C MET A 101 -13.18 4.51 7.27
N GLU A 102 -11.94 4.07 7.26
CA GLU A 102 -11.33 3.29 8.34
C GLU A 102 -10.51 4.20 9.24
N THR A 103 -10.87 4.23 10.50
CA THR A 103 -10.10 4.89 11.56
C THR A 103 -8.92 4.02 12.01
N PRO A 104 -7.95 4.56 12.77
CA PRO A 104 -6.91 3.73 13.41
C PRO A 104 -7.47 2.59 14.28
N VAL A 105 -8.63 2.79 14.91
CA VAL A 105 -9.29 1.77 15.70
C VAL A 105 -9.82 0.65 14.81
N ASP A 106 -10.45 1.01 13.69
CA ASP A 106 -10.96 0.03 12.72
C ASP A 106 -9.81 -0.80 12.13
N LEU A 107 -8.66 -0.18 11.83
CA LEU A 107 -7.46 -0.89 11.37
C LEU A 107 -6.99 -1.95 12.39
N LEU A 108 -6.97 -1.61 13.69
CA LEU A 108 -6.61 -2.58 14.74
C LEU A 108 -7.64 -3.70 14.87
N GLN A 109 -8.92 -3.39 14.72
CA GLN A 109 -9.98 -4.41 14.74
C GLN A 109 -9.87 -5.36 13.55
N SER A 110 -9.66 -4.83 12.34
CA SER A 110 -9.43 -5.63 11.13
C SER A 110 -8.23 -6.56 11.31
N TRP A 111 -7.10 -6.03 11.80
CA TRP A 111 -5.93 -6.87 12.08
C TRP A 111 -6.25 -7.99 13.08
N LYS A 112 -6.98 -7.68 14.16
CA LYS A 112 -7.37 -8.67 15.16
C LYS A 112 -8.27 -9.77 14.58
N GLN A 113 -9.11 -9.43 13.60
CA GLN A 113 -9.99 -10.41 12.93
C GLN A 113 -9.21 -11.26 11.93
N GLU A 114 -8.36 -10.67 11.12
CA GLU A 114 -7.71 -11.28 9.96
C GLU A 114 -6.39 -12.01 10.29
N ALA A 115 -5.66 -11.54 11.30
CA ALA A 115 -4.36 -12.11 11.62
C ALA A 115 -4.48 -13.58 12.11
N PRO A 116 -3.55 -14.46 11.70
CA PRO A 116 -3.48 -15.84 12.18
C PRO A 116 -3.35 -15.92 13.70
N GLU A 117 -3.97 -16.94 14.31
CA GLU A 117 -3.97 -17.15 15.76
C GLU A 117 -2.57 -17.22 16.37
N VAL A 118 -1.60 -17.78 15.65
CA VAL A 118 -0.19 -17.83 16.07
C VAL A 118 0.38 -16.43 16.30
N LEU A 119 0.10 -15.48 15.40
CA LEU A 119 0.55 -14.09 15.55
C LEU A 119 -0.21 -13.36 16.68
N LYS A 120 -1.50 -13.64 16.85
CA LYS A 120 -2.30 -13.09 17.96
C LYS A 120 -1.84 -13.55 19.33
N ARG A 121 -1.22 -14.75 19.44
CA ARG A 121 -0.68 -15.30 20.68
C ARG A 121 0.79 -14.95 20.91
N HIS A 122 1.45 -14.32 19.95
CA HIS A 122 2.86 -13.97 20.07
C HIS A 122 3.06 -12.83 21.08
N GLN A 123 3.74 -13.10 22.19
CA GLN A 123 3.87 -12.17 23.32
C GLN A 123 4.34 -10.76 22.92
N TYR A 124 5.38 -10.67 22.08
CA TYR A 124 5.90 -9.38 21.63
C TYR A 124 4.88 -8.63 20.76
N LEU A 125 4.22 -9.30 19.80
CA LEU A 125 3.22 -8.65 18.96
C LEU A 125 2.01 -8.17 19.77
N ASN A 126 1.60 -8.90 20.81
CA ASN A 126 0.58 -8.44 21.74
C ASN A 126 1.00 -7.15 22.45
N SER A 127 2.26 -7.04 22.90
CA SER A 127 2.75 -5.78 23.50
C SER A 127 2.71 -4.60 22.51
N VAL A 128 2.92 -4.86 21.22
CA VAL A 128 2.77 -3.84 20.16
C VAL A 128 1.32 -3.42 20.01
N ILE A 129 0.39 -4.37 19.96
CA ILE A 129 -1.05 -4.09 19.85
C ILE A 129 -1.54 -3.30 21.06
N ASP A 130 -1.10 -3.61 22.26
CA ASP A 130 -1.47 -2.90 23.48
C ASP A 130 -0.92 -1.46 23.47
N ASP A 131 0.28 -1.25 22.96
CA ASP A 131 0.82 0.10 22.77
C ASP A 131 0.01 0.89 21.73
N LEU A 132 -0.30 0.30 20.59
CA LEU A 132 -1.12 0.91 19.55
C LEU A 132 -2.52 1.29 20.07
N ARG A 133 -3.14 0.47 20.92
CA ARG A 133 -4.44 0.79 21.54
C ARG A 133 -4.38 1.97 22.49
N ARG A 134 -3.28 2.08 23.25
CA ARG A 134 -3.09 3.19 24.19
C ARG A 134 -2.75 4.51 23.52
N THR A 135 -2.15 4.46 22.36
CA THR A 135 -1.56 5.62 21.67
C THR A 135 -2.26 5.95 20.35
N VAL A 136 -3.53 5.58 20.20
CA VAL A 136 -4.34 5.87 19.01
C VAL A 136 -4.23 7.36 18.66
N PRO A 137 -3.74 7.70 17.45
CA PRO A 137 -3.65 9.10 17.03
C PRO A 137 -5.03 9.68 16.74
N GLY A 138 -5.17 10.98 16.94
CA GLY A 138 -6.38 11.69 16.54
C GLY A 138 -6.62 11.50 15.04
N PHE A 139 -7.80 11.00 14.69
CA PHE A 139 -8.25 10.84 13.31
C PHE A 139 -9.21 11.95 12.95
N ARG A 140 -9.02 12.54 11.79
CA ARG A 140 -9.90 13.56 11.23
C ARG A 140 -10.36 13.11 9.85
N GLU A 141 -11.66 13.20 9.60
CA GLU A 141 -12.26 12.80 8.32
C GLU A 141 -11.68 13.56 7.12
N ASP A 142 -11.31 14.84 7.31
CA ASP A 142 -10.67 15.65 6.27
C ASP A 142 -9.23 15.23 5.96
N HIS A 143 -8.62 14.36 6.78
CA HIS A 143 -7.32 13.74 6.53
C HIS A 143 -7.44 12.37 5.85
N ALA A 144 -8.65 11.80 5.82
CA ALA A 144 -8.88 10.53 5.13
C ALA A 144 -8.74 10.72 3.61
N THR A 145 -8.15 9.73 2.99
CA THR A 145 -7.96 9.69 1.54
C THR A 145 -7.93 8.26 1.04
N ILE A 146 -7.89 8.11 -0.27
CA ILE A 146 -7.57 6.83 -0.87
C ILE A 146 -6.09 6.50 -0.58
N VAL A 147 -5.84 5.31 -0.06
CA VAL A 147 -4.50 4.74 0.09
C VAL A 147 -4.40 3.43 -0.69
N HIS A 148 -3.20 3.12 -1.15
CA HIS A 148 -2.95 1.87 -1.88
C HIS A 148 -3.00 0.65 -0.95
N GLY A 149 -2.45 0.78 0.26
CA GLY A 149 -2.46 -0.26 1.28
C GLY A 149 -1.42 -1.37 1.11
N ASP A 150 -0.63 -1.37 0.02
CA ASP A 150 0.47 -2.31 -0.22
C ASP A 150 1.56 -1.72 -1.13
N LEU A 151 2.25 -0.69 -0.64
CA LEU A 151 3.26 0.06 -1.41
C LEU A 151 4.62 -0.65 -1.53
N ARG A 152 4.63 -1.98 -1.71
CA ARG A 152 5.88 -2.70 -1.97
C ARG A 152 6.52 -2.25 -3.27
N HIS A 153 7.86 -2.19 -3.32
CA HIS A 153 8.60 -1.84 -4.53
C HIS A 153 8.22 -2.71 -5.74
N SER A 154 7.82 -3.95 -5.51
CA SER A 154 7.36 -4.88 -6.54
C SER A 154 6.04 -4.49 -7.21
N ASN A 155 5.26 -3.58 -6.61
CA ASN A 155 4.02 -3.05 -7.17
C ASN A 155 4.25 -1.78 -8.03
N TRP A 156 5.49 -1.41 -8.28
CA TRP A 156 5.84 -0.27 -9.11
C TRP A 156 6.56 -0.72 -10.38
N ILE A 157 6.07 -0.25 -11.52
CA ILE A 157 6.64 -0.58 -12.86
C ILE A 157 7.06 0.71 -13.54
N GLU A 158 8.33 0.79 -13.92
CA GLU A 158 8.87 1.85 -14.77
C GLU A 158 8.94 1.37 -16.21
N THR A 159 8.26 2.06 -17.11
CA THR A 159 8.30 1.77 -18.54
C THR A 159 9.64 2.19 -19.16
N GLU A 160 9.90 1.72 -20.39
CA GLU A 160 11.07 2.15 -21.19
C GLU A 160 11.07 3.67 -21.47
N SER A 161 9.89 4.30 -21.49
CA SER A 161 9.74 5.76 -21.62
C SER A 161 9.94 6.54 -20.31
N GLY A 162 10.24 5.86 -19.20
CA GLY A 162 10.45 6.47 -17.88
C GLY A 162 9.17 6.81 -17.11
N LEU A 163 7.99 6.42 -17.62
CA LEU A 163 6.75 6.55 -16.86
C LEU A 163 6.70 5.49 -15.77
N VAL A 164 6.23 5.87 -14.58
CA VAL A 164 6.08 4.95 -13.45
C VAL A 164 4.61 4.78 -13.13
N TYR A 165 4.19 3.53 -12.99
CA TYR A 165 2.83 3.13 -12.64
C TYR A 165 2.82 2.31 -11.35
N LEU A 166 1.75 2.49 -10.57
CA LEU A 166 1.45 1.69 -9.39
C LEU A 166 0.38 0.66 -9.76
N VAL A 167 0.63 -0.59 -9.45
CA VAL A 167 -0.22 -1.74 -9.80
C VAL A 167 -0.63 -2.53 -8.55
N ASP A 168 -1.55 -3.47 -8.69
CA ASP A 168 -2.03 -4.34 -7.60
C ASP A 168 -2.86 -3.60 -6.52
N TRP A 169 -4.03 -3.14 -6.91
CA TRP A 169 -4.96 -2.31 -6.12
C TRP A 169 -5.93 -3.11 -5.25
N ASP A 170 -5.59 -4.34 -4.89
CA ASP A 170 -6.48 -5.22 -4.12
C ASP A 170 -6.57 -4.82 -2.63
N SER A 171 -5.60 -4.05 -2.14
CA SER A 171 -5.55 -3.56 -0.76
C SER A 171 -6.01 -2.11 -0.58
N VAL A 172 -6.65 -1.52 -1.60
CA VAL A 172 -7.10 -0.13 -1.58
C VAL A 172 -8.08 0.14 -0.43
N ARG A 173 -7.91 1.28 0.26
CA ARG A 173 -8.71 1.68 1.43
C ARG A 173 -9.01 3.18 1.41
N LEU A 174 -9.98 3.58 2.23
CA LEU A 174 -10.20 4.97 2.64
C LEU A 174 -9.74 5.13 4.09
N THR A 175 -8.58 5.73 4.31
CA THR A 175 -8.04 5.96 5.67
C THR A 175 -7.08 7.16 5.67
N ASP A 176 -6.39 7.39 6.79
CA ASP A 176 -5.38 8.44 6.87
C ASP A 176 -4.21 8.16 5.91
N ARG A 177 -3.81 9.16 5.13
CA ARG A 177 -2.67 9.06 4.20
C ARG A 177 -1.37 8.64 4.88
N MET A 178 -1.26 8.80 6.21
CA MET A 178 -0.10 8.32 6.96
C MET A 178 0.05 6.80 6.89
N PHE A 179 -1.00 6.07 6.58
CA PHE A 179 -0.94 4.62 6.34
C PHE A 179 0.11 4.27 5.28
N ASP A 180 0.02 4.87 4.10
CA ASP A 180 0.96 4.65 3.00
C ASP A 180 2.30 5.35 3.24
N VAL A 181 2.29 6.57 3.78
CA VAL A 181 3.49 7.36 4.07
C VAL A 181 4.39 6.66 5.10
N ALA A 182 3.80 6.12 6.18
CA ALA A 182 4.55 5.38 7.19
C ALA A 182 5.17 4.10 6.62
N HIS A 183 4.44 3.39 5.74
CA HIS A 183 5.01 2.24 5.05
C HIS A 183 6.24 2.63 4.23
N MET A 184 6.16 3.70 3.44
CA MET A 184 7.29 4.19 2.65
C MET A 184 8.49 4.53 3.52
N LEU A 185 8.28 5.31 4.58
CA LEU A 185 9.36 5.76 5.46
C LEU A 185 10.00 4.60 6.22
N CYS A 186 9.21 3.70 6.79
CA CYS A 186 9.71 2.62 7.63
C CYS A 186 10.43 1.52 6.85
N HIS A 187 10.06 1.26 5.59
CA HIS A 187 10.60 0.12 4.83
C HIS A 187 11.60 0.51 3.73
N TYR A 188 11.62 1.78 3.28
CA TYR A 188 12.42 2.17 2.12
C TYR A 188 13.29 3.40 2.31
N ILE A 189 12.90 4.32 3.19
CA ILE A 189 13.57 5.62 3.28
C ILE A 189 14.47 5.65 4.51
N PRO A 190 15.81 5.84 4.35
CA PRO A 190 16.70 6.05 5.49
C PRO A 190 16.24 7.24 6.34
N GLU A 191 16.32 7.10 7.66
CA GLU A 191 15.78 8.08 8.62
C GLU A 191 16.29 9.50 8.41
N GLN A 192 17.57 9.66 8.07
CA GLN A 192 18.16 10.98 7.81
C GLN A 192 17.46 11.74 6.68
N HIS A 193 16.67 11.07 5.83
CA HIS A 193 15.90 11.66 4.74
C HIS A 193 14.43 11.88 5.08
N TRP A 194 13.95 11.47 6.25
CA TRP A 194 12.52 11.58 6.60
C TRP A 194 12.02 13.01 6.66
N HIS A 195 12.84 13.93 7.22
CA HIS A 195 12.50 15.36 7.27
C HIS A 195 12.22 15.92 5.87
N ASP A 196 13.16 15.73 4.95
CA ASP A 196 13.08 16.25 3.59
C ASP A 196 11.96 15.56 2.79
N TRP A 197 11.83 14.24 2.96
CA TRP A 197 10.78 13.46 2.33
C TRP A 197 9.39 13.92 2.76
N LEU A 198 9.14 14.06 4.06
CA LEU A 198 7.87 14.51 4.62
C LEU A 198 7.55 15.96 4.20
N THR A 199 8.54 16.83 4.20
CA THR A 199 8.41 18.22 3.76
C THR A 199 8.06 18.29 2.28
N TYR A 200 8.75 17.52 1.43
CA TYR A 200 8.45 17.47 -0.01
C TYR A 200 7.06 16.90 -0.30
N TYR A 201 6.64 15.89 0.45
CA TYR A 201 5.28 15.33 0.36
C TYR A 201 4.19 16.33 0.80
N GLY A 202 4.53 17.30 1.65
CA GLY A 202 3.66 18.38 2.12
C GLY A 202 3.19 18.24 3.58
N TYR A 203 3.89 17.46 4.40
CA TYR A 203 3.73 17.49 5.84
C TYR A 203 4.59 18.59 6.48
N LYS A 204 4.08 19.19 7.56
CA LYS A 204 4.92 19.97 8.48
C LYS A 204 5.63 18.99 9.41
N TYR A 205 6.96 18.99 9.40
CA TYR A 205 7.73 18.14 10.30
C TYR A 205 7.60 18.65 11.75
N ASN A 206 6.77 18.02 12.53
CA ASN A 206 6.49 18.36 13.93
C ASN A 206 6.14 17.11 14.74
N GLN A 207 6.02 17.26 16.07
CA GLN A 207 5.79 16.13 16.98
C GLN A 207 4.49 15.38 16.64
N THR A 208 3.40 16.08 16.31
CA THR A 208 2.11 15.44 15.95
C THR A 208 2.25 14.52 14.73
N VAL A 209 3.02 14.93 13.71
CA VAL A 209 3.29 14.09 12.52
C VAL A 209 4.18 12.92 12.89
N LEU A 210 5.18 13.10 13.76
CA LEU A 210 6.05 12.03 14.23
C LEU A 210 5.29 11.01 15.10
N ASP A 211 4.37 11.45 15.95
CA ASP A 211 3.52 10.56 16.73
C ASP A 211 2.61 9.71 15.85
N LYS A 212 2.02 10.31 14.81
CA LYS A 212 1.27 9.57 13.80
C LYS A 212 2.16 8.57 13.05
N LEU A 213 3.33 9.01 12.61
CA LEU A 213 4.30 8.16 11.92
C LEU A 213 4.71 6.98 12.81
N TYR A 214 4.96 7.20 14.09
CA TYR A 214 5.30 6.13 15.03
C TYR A 214 4.17 5.10 15.14
N TRP A 215 2.93 5.55 15.22
CA TRP A 215 1.76 4.68 15.31
C TRP A 215 1.57 3.86 14.02
N TYR A 216 1.48 4.55 12.89
CA TYR A 216 1.26 3.91 11.59
C TYR A 216 2.46 3.07 11.13
N GLY A 217 3.66 3.42 11.54
CA GLY A 217 4.87 2.63 11.32
C GLY A 217 4.79 1.27 12.02
N GLN A 218 4.43 1.23 13.29
CA GLN A 218 4.20 -0.04 14.01
C GLN A 218 3.10 -0.87 13.32
N TYR A 219 2.00 -0.23 12.94
CA TYR A 219 0.92 -0.91 12.23
C TYR A 219 1.39 -1.46 10.86
N SER A 220 2.21 -0.72 10.14
CA SER A 220 2.80 -1.17 8.87
C SER A 220 3.63 -2.44 9.05
N TYR A 221 4.50 -2.50 10.05
CA TYR A 221 5.27 -3.71 10.38
C TYR A 221 4.34 -4.88 10.72
N LEU A 222 3.32 -4.69 11.55
CA LEU A 222 2.34 -5.74 11.86
C LEU A 222 1.63 -6.27 10.62
N SER A 223 1.25 -5.38 9.72
CA SER A 223 0.61 -5.74 8.44
C SER A 223 1.55 -6.57 7.57
N GLN A 224 2.84 -6.17 7.44
CA GLN A 224 3.82 -6.93 6.66
C GLN A 224 4.14 -8.30 7.30
N ILE A 225 4.30 -8.36 8.61
CA ILE A 225 4.47 -9.63 9.35
C ILE A 225 3.32 -10.58 9.03
N THR A 226 2.08 -10.08 9.07
CA THR A 226 0.90 -10.90 8.76
C THR A 226 0.90 -11.39 7.32
N LYS A 227 1.21 -10.52 6.34
CA LYS A 227 1.29 -10.88 4.92
C LYS A 227 2.36 -11.95 4.66
N TYR A 228 3.56 -11.77 5.21
CA TYR A 228 4.64 -12.74 5.07
C TYR A 228 4.30 -14.07 5.74
N PHE A 229 3.67 -14.04 6.92
CA PHE A 229 3.26 -15.25 7.62
C PHE A 229 2.23 -16.07 6.83
N VAL A 230 1.21 -15.41 6.28
CA VAL A 230 0.19 -16.05 5.43
C VAL A 230 0.81 -16.66 4.16
N ASN A 231 1.85 -16.03 3.62
CA ASN A 231 2.60 -16.54 2.47
C ASN A 231 3.69 -17.56 2.85
N GLN A 232 3.78 -17.97 4.12
CA GLN A 232 4.77 -18.93 4.65
C GLN A 232 6.23 -18.48 4.47
N ASP A 233 6.47 -17.18 4.37
CA ASP A 233 7.78 -16.55 4.26
C ASP A 233 8.32 -16.18 5.66
N LEU A 234 8.76 -17.19 6.40
CA LEU A 234 9.19 -17.04 7.80
C LEU A 234 10.46 -16.21 7.95
N ASP A 235 11.33 -16.18 6.95
CA ASP A 235 12.55 -15.36 6.98
C ASP A 235 12.19 -13.87 6.98
N ASN A 236 11.26 -13.46 6.13
CA ASN A 236 10.78 -12.09 6.13
C ASN A 236 9.91 -11.77 7.36
N VAL A 237 9.14 -12.72 7.91
CA VAL A 237 8.45 -12.55 9.21
C VAL A 237 9.45 -12.17 10.30
N ASN A 238 10.54 -12.94 10.45
CA ASN A 238 11.55 -12.68 11.47
C ASN A 238 12.27 -11.35 11.26
N ARG A 239 12.56 -11.00 10.00
CA ARG A 239 13.19 -9.71 9.64
C ARG A 239 12.29 -8.53 10.03
N GLU A 240 11.00 -8.60 9.73
CA GLU A 240 10.04 -7.54 10.07
C GLU A 240 9.83 -7.43 11.59
N ILE A 241 9.79 -8.54 12.34
CA ILE A 241 9.73 -8.52 13.80
C ILE A 241 10.99 -7.83 14.39
N TYR A 242 12.17 -8.14 13.86
CA TYR A 242 13.40 -7.49 14.28
C TYR A 242 13.38 -5.98 13.97
N ALA A 243 13.01 -5.60 12.75
CA ALA A 243 12.90 -4.21 12.34
C ALA A 243 11.90 -3.42 13.21
N LEU A 244 10.76 -4.02 13.53
CA LEU A 244 9.78 -3.44 14.45
C LEU A 244 10.35 -3.22 15.86
N ARG A 245 11.15 -4.14 16.38
CA ARG A 245 11.84 -3.97 17.68
C ARG A 245 12.78 -2.76 17.64
N VAL A 246 13.65 -2.71 16.63
CA VAL A 246 14.58 -1.59 16.45
C VAL A 246 13.83 -0.26 16.33
N PHE A 247 12.76 -0.23 15.55
CA PHE A 247 11.92 0.95 15.38
C PHE A 247 11.31 1.41 16.71
N ARG A 248 10.74 0.49 17.50
CA ARG A 248 10.13 0.83 18.79
C ARG A 248 11.17 1.28 19.83
N ASP A 249 12.32 0.63 19.90
CA ASP A 249 13.39 1.00 20.84
C ASP A 249 13.90 2.41 20.57
N LYS A 250 13.96 2.81 19.30
CA LYS A 250 14.45 4.11 18.89
C LYS A 250 13.44 5.23 19.12
N TYR A 251 12.18 5.00 18.80
CA TYR A 251 11.15 6.06 18.81
C TYR A 251 10.24 6.00 20.04
N GLY A 252 10.08 4.85 20.68
CA GLY A 252 9.25 4.70 21.88
C GLY A 252 9.80 5.43 23.12
N LYS A 253 11.11 5.66 23.19
CA LYS A 253 11.75 6.40 24.28
C LYS A 253 11.65 7.92 24.17
N ARG A 254 11.14 8.44 23.06
CA ARG A 254 10.98 9.89 22.80
C ARG A 254 9.60 10.42 23.20
N ARG A 255 8.80 9.59 23.86
CA ARG A 255 7.45 9.94 24.36
C ARG A 255 7.44 10.13 25.86
#